data_911ab1a290f3aac11e9f4d0aede5b0d0
#
_entry.id   911ab1a290f3aac11e9f4d0aede5b0d0
#
_cell.length_a   1.000
_cell.length_b   1.000
_cell.length_c   1.000
_cell.angle_alpha   90.00
_cell.angle_beta   90.00
_cell.angle_gamma   90.00
#
_symmetry.space_group_name_H-M   'P 1'
#
loop_
_entity.id
_entity.type
_entity.pdbx_description
1 polymer ?
#
loop_
_entity_poly.entity_id
_entity_poly.type
_entity_poly.pdbx_seq_one_letter_code
_entity_poly.pdbx_strand_id
1 'polypeptide(L)'
;MTTFAPSETLHRLIKHALDSGAAGTLKEAEELFRGYRIAFVIGEDQARQPLEQATLLSAVAMASRVFLGGVFVEGSLDVPLCVGGAPGGTLADAIAELGGELSGSALGRSTIIIGGPPMPRREGFCVRTICAGWRGGIAPGHSAVVPTAGPEMPLTAMLSAALAVNEAFLYVSGGTPAAGYRVVGLSLWEPAATTDWLTETGGEPQLTYLPSQLWLLGLGHLGQAYLWGLGLLPYADPASLSLVLQDVDVVTPSTLSTSILSDRTMLGKKKTRAMAAWAEQRGFTTTICERLFDASVRRQIGEPAMGICGLDNALGRLALDKAGFEFVVEAGLGRGHRDFRTMRIHTLPNGRETSNLWNADSATEAVQEGPAYEAMLKNGELDKCGVTLLAGKAVGAPFVGAVAASLTLSEILRLLHGAPVNQLIDLDLQCVEHRSIVKNSCDFSSLNPGFVLV
;
A
#
# COMPACT_ATOMS: atom_id res chain seq x y z
N MET A 1 23.42 13.31 15.78
CA MET A 1 22.83 12.16 15.05
C MET A 1 21.81 11.51 15.97
N THR A 2 20.59 11.33 15.52
CA THR A 2 19.58 10.62 16.31
C THR A 2 19.95 9.15 16.35
N THR A 3 20.12 8.58 17.54
CA THR A 3 20.42 7.16 17.70
C THR A 3 19.09 6.42 17.80
N PHE A 4 18.87 5.45 16.91
CA PHE A 4 17.67 4.60 16.89
C PHE A 4 17.95 3.25 17.57
N ALA A 5 16.95 2.67 18.22
CA ALA A 5 17.06 1.33 18.78
C ALA A 5 17.20 0.26 17.66
N PRO A 6 17.88 -0.89 17.90
CA PRO A 6 18.03 -1.95 16.90
C PRO A 6 16.69 -2.41 16.29
N SER A 7 15.63 -2.47 17.08
CA SER A 7 14.26 -2.81 16.59
C SER A 7 13.65 -1.75 15.68
N GLU A 8 14.18 -0.52 15.65
CA GLU A 8 13.76 0.57 14.79
C GLU A 8 14.64 0.69 13.52
N THR A 9 15.77 -0.02 13.47
CA THR A 9 16.67 -0.04 12.32
C THR A 9 16.43 -1.22 11.39
N LEU A 10 15.85 -2.32 11.88
CA LEU A 10 15.63 -3.53 11.09
C LEU A 10 14.65 -3.28 9.94
N HIS A 11 15.07 -3.63 8.75
CA HIS A 11 14.24 -3.65 7.56
C HIS A 11 13.13 -4.71 7.70
N ARG A 12 11.87 -4.30 7.63
CA ARG A 12 10.70 -5.15 7.96
C ARG A 12 10.56 -6.37 7.06
N LEU A 13 10.95 -6.26 5.79
CA LEU A 13 10.86 -7.37 4.86
C LEU A 13 12.08 -8.30 4.97
N ILE A 14 13.28 -7.80 5.32
CA ILE A 14 14.44 -8.64 5.63
C ILE A 14 14.13 -9.56 6.83
N LYS A 15 13.35 -9.07 7.80
CA LYS A 15 12.85 -9.88 8.91
C LYS A 15 12.12 -11.14 8.45
N HIS A 16 11.42 -11.10 7.31
CA HIS A 16 10.79 -12.28 6.72
C HIS A 16 11.80 -13.42 6.50
N ALA A 17 13.00 -13.14 6.00
CA ALA A 17 14.00 -14.17 5.78
C ALA A 17 14.53 -14.78 7.10
N LEU A 18 14.63 -13.98 8.15
CA LEU A 18 15.00 -14.46 9.50
C LEU A 18 13.91 -15.34 10.10
N ASP A 19 12.67 -14.85 10.08
CA ASP A 19 11.52 -15.53 10.70
C ASP A 19 11.12 -16.82 9.95
N SER A 20 11.32 -16.86 8.64
CA SER A 20 11.05 -18.04 7.81
C SER A 20 12.17 -19.07 7.83
N GLY A 21 13.33 -18.73 8.39
CA GLY A 21 14.51 -19.58 8.35
C GLY A 21 15.24 -19.61 7.00
N ALA A 22 14.91 -18.71 6.08
CA ALA A 22 15.61 -18.56 4.79
C ALA A 22 17.03 -18.00 4.97
N ALA A 23 17.30 -17.36 6.11
CA ALA A 23 18.63 -16.89 6.51
C ALA A 23 18.84 -17.17 8.02
N GLY A 24 20.04 -17.61 8.37
CA GLY A 24 20.42 -17.90 9.76
C GLY A 24 20.95 -16.68 10.52
N THR A 25 21.33 -15.61 9.80
CA THR A 25 21.87 -14.37 10.36
C THR A 25 21.29 -13.13 9.64
N LEU A 26 21.38 -11.98 10.29
CA LEU A 26 20.96 -10.70 9.68
C LEU A 26 21.78 -10.40 8.41
N LYS A 27 23.07 -10.68 8.44
CA LYS A 27 23.97 -10.48 7.29
C LYS A 27 23.55 -11.32 6.09
N GLU A 28 23.28 -12.62 6.32
CA GLU A 28 22.79 -13.51 5.25
C GLU A 28 21.45 -13.03 4.70
N ALA A 29 20.53 -12.59 5.54
CA ALA A 29 19.24 -12.05 5.14
C ALA A 29 19.42 -10.78 4.28
N GLU A 30 20.31 -9.86 4.67
CA GLU A 30 20.63 -8.67 3.87
C GLU A 30 21.28 -9.04 2.53
N GLU A 31 22.22 -9.99 2.50
CA GLU A 31 22.85 -10.46 1.27
C GLU A 31 21.84 -11.07 0.32
N LEU A 32 20.91 -11.88 0.83
CA LEU A 32 19.79 -12.43 0.07
C LEU A 32 18.98 -11.33 -0.63
N PHE A 33 18.56 -10.31 0.12
CA PHE A 33 17.76 -9.21 -0.44
C PHE A 33 18.55 -8.31 -1.39
N ARG A 34 19.88 -8.16 -1.19
CA ARG A 34 20.75 -7.47 -2.16
C ARG A 34 20.89 -8.27 -3.47
N GLY A 35 20.56 -9.55 -3.47
CA GLY A 35 20.46 -10.37 -4.68
C GLY A 35 19.18 -10.12 -5.49
N TYR A 36 18.12 -9.59 -4.88
CA TYR A 36 16.84 -9.35 -5.54
C TYR A 36 16.90 -8.09 -6.41
N ARG A 37 16.65 -8.25 -7.70
CA ARG A 37 16.68 -7.18 -8.72
C ARG A 37 15.41 -7.25 -9.56
N ILE A 38 14.96 -6.09 -10.04
CA ILE A 38 13.77 -6.00 -10.89
C ILE A 38 13.96 -4.95 -11.98
N ALA A 39 13.33 -5.16 -13.13
CA ALA A 39 13.27 -4.20 -14.21
C ALA A 39 11.80 -3.85 -14.54
N PHE A 40 11.57 -2.58 -14.81
CA PHE A 40 10.32 -2.08 -15.37
C PHE A 40 10.57 -1.66 -16.82
N VAL A 41 9.62 -2.00 -17.70
CA VAL A 41 9.65 -1.60 -19.10
C VAL A 41 8.37 -0.82 -19.39
N ILE A 42 8.52 0.38 -19.94
CA ILE A 42 7.40 1.21 -20.38
C ILE A 42 7.60 1.61 -21.83
N GLY A 43 6.55 1.44 -22.65
CA GLY A 43 6.57 1.87 -24.04
C GLY A 43 6.47 3.40 -24.16
N GLU A 44 6.79 3.93 -25.36
CA GLU A 44 6.78 5.37 -25.61
C GLU A 44 5.38 5.98 -25.42
N ASP A 45 4.34 5.33 -25.96
CA ASP A 45 2.97 5.80 -25.82
C ASP A 45 2.48 5.73 -24.39
N GLN A 46 2.82 4.63 -23.68
CA GLN A 46 2.46 4.44 -22.28
C GLN A 46 3.15 5.45 -21.36
N ALA A 47 4.38 5.82 -21.66
CA ALA A 47 5.13 6.81 -20.87
C ALA A 47 4.46 8.22 -20.89
N ARG A 48 3.58 8.49 -21.83
CA ARG A 48 2.82 9.75 -21.95
C ARG A 48 1.42 9.69 -21.32
N GLN A 49 0.99 8.51 -20.82
CA GLN A 49 -0.34 8.31 -20.25
C GLN A 49 -0.29 8.49 -18.74
N PRO A 50 -1.16 9.33 -18.15
CA PRO A 50 -1.17 9.57 -16.69
C PRO A 50 -1.32 8.29 -15.87
N LEU A 51 -2.21 7.38 -16.28
CA LEU A 51 -2.48 6.13 -15.57
C LEU A 51 -1.25 5.21 -15.57
N GLU A 52 -0.53 5.13 -16.68
CA GLU A 52 0.67 4.30 -16.82
C GLU A 52 1.87 4.91 -16.08
N GLN A 53 2.01 6.24 -16.07
CA GLN A 53 2.98 6.91 -15.21
C GLN A 53 2.69 6.66 -13.73
N ALA A 54 1.42 6.77 -13.31
CA ALA A 54 1.00 6.47 -11.94
C ALA A 54 1.31 5.01 -11.56
N THR A 55 1.09 4.07 -12.50
CA THR A 55 1.42 2.65 -12.32
C THR A 55 2.93 2.45 -12.15
N LEU A 56 3.75 3.03 -13.03
CA LEU A 56 5.20 2.92 -12.96
C LEU A 56 5.75 3.53 -11.67
N LEU A 57 5.35 4.76 -11.33
CA LEU A 57 5.85 5.44 -10.14
C LEU A 57 5.44 4.72 -8.85
N SER A 58 4.20 4.21 -8.79
CA SER A 58 3.75 3.37 -7.66
C SER A 58 4.59 2.10 -7.55
N ALA A 59 4.88 1.45 -8.68
CA ALA A 59 5.68 0.23 -8.71
C ALA A 59 7.14 0.50 -8.29
N VAL A 60 7.77 1.56 -8.79
CA VAL A 60 9.14 1.96 -8.41
C VAL A 60 9.23 2.31 -6.93
N ALA A 61 8.27 3.09 -6.41
CA ALA A 61 8.22 3.47 -5.00
C ALA A 61 8.14 2.24 -4.06
N MET A 62 7.41 1.21 -4.44
CA MET A 62 7.34 -0.04 -3.68
C MET A 62 8.56 -0.91 -3.90
N ALA A 63 8.97 -1.09 -5.15
CA ALA A 63 10.06 -1.99 -5.53
C ALA A 63 11.40 -1.57 -4.93
N SER A 64 11.69 -0.27 -4.81
CA SER A 64 12.93 0.25 -4.19
C SER A 64 13.10 -0.17 -2.71
N ARG A 65 12.03 -0.61 -2.07
CA ARG A 65 12.01 -1.12 -0.68
C ARG A 65 11.99 -2.65 -0.60
N VAL A 66 11.84 -3.33 -1.72
CA VAL A 66 11.72 -4.79 -1.81
C VAL A 66 12.94 -5.40 -2.51
N PHE A 67 13.35 -4.83 -3.63
CA PHE A 67 14.42 -5.30 -4.50
C PHE A 67 15.71 -4.51 -4.22
N LEU A 68 16.38 -4.84 -3.10
CA LEU A 68 17.52 -4.07 -2.61
C LEU A 68 18.77 -4.23 -3.47
N GLY A 69 18.76 -5.12 -4.45
CA GLY A 69 19.80 -5.27 -5.47
C GLY A 69 19.68 -4.33 -6.66
N GLY A 70 18.60 -3.55 -6.71
CA GLY A 70 18.38 -2.51 -7.74
C GLY A 70 17.02 -2.61 -8.44
N VAL A 71 16.50 -1.45 -8.77
CA VAL A 71 15.25 -1.23 -9.51
C VAL A 71 15.58 -0.48 -10.79
N PHE A 72 15.45 -1.14 -11.92
CA PHE A 72 15.87 -0.63 -13.21
C PHE A 72 14.65 -0.24 -14.05
N VAL A 73 14.73 0.87 -14.76
CA VAL A 73 13.62 1.32 -15.62
C VAL A 73 14.14 1.57 -17.04
N GLU A 74 13.48 0.90 -17.99
CA GLU A 74 13.76 0.99 -19.45
C GLU A 74 12.57 1.61 -20.17
N GLY A 75 12.81 2.61 -21.01
CA GLY A 75 11.78 3.25 -21.85
C GLY A 75 12.12 4.68 -22.25
N SER A 76 11.15 5.36 -22.86
CA SER A 76 11.23 6.79 -23.20
C SER A 76 10.83 7.62 -21.99
N LEU A 77 11.77 7.97 -21.14
CA LEU A 77 11.51 8.55 -19.81
C LEU A 77 11.64 10.08 -19.75
N ASP A 78 12.24 10.68 -20.79
CA ASP A 78 12.35 12.15 -20.92
C ASP A 78 11.02 12.73 -21.48
N VAL A 79 9.96 12.53 -20.73
CA VAL A 79 8.61 13.02 -21.03
C VAL A 79 8.09 13.81 -19.83
N PRO A 80 7.17 14.79 -20.07
CA PRO A 80 6.57 15.52 -18.96
C PRO A 80 5.87 14.62 -17.97
N LEU A 81 6.01 14.92 -16.69
CA LEU A 81 5.29 14.24 -15.63
C LEU A 81 3.81 14.63 -15.67
N CYS A 82 2.94 13.61 -15.77
CA CYS A 82 1.48 13.78 -15.88
C CYS A 82 0.72 13.38 -14.61
N VAL A 83 1.41 12.86 -13.60
CA VAL A 83 0.80 12.45 -12.33
C VAL A 83 0.60 13.67 -11.45
N GLY A 84 -0.62 13.88 -10.99
CA GLY A 84 -1.00 15.06 -10.20
C GLY A 84 -0.18 15.25 -8.93
N GLY A 85 0.14 16.50 -8.62
CA GLY A 85 0.81 16.89 -7.39
C GLY A 85 2.27 16.43 -7.23
N ALA A 86 2.86 15.76 -8.21
CA ALA A 86 4.30 15.55 -8.21
C ALA A 86 5.01 16.89 -8.56
N PRO A 87 6.13 17.22 -7.91
CA PRO A 87 6.89 18.40 -8.27
C PRO A 87 7.25 18.34 -9.76
N GLY A 88 7.14 19.48 -10.46
CA GLY A 88 7.36 19.58 -11.89
C GLY A 88 8.71 18.97 -12.30
N GLY A 89 8.74 18.35 -13.46
CA GLY A 89 9.90 17.67 -13.97
C GLY A 89 9.53 16.63 -15.02
N THR A 90 10.45 15.75 -15.32
CA THR A 90 10.24 14.62 -16.21
C THR A 90 9.86 13.36 -15.45
N LEU A 91 9.34 12.38 -16.16
CA LEU A 91 9.13 11.03 -15.61
C LEU A 91 10.46 10.43 -15.10
N ALA A 92 11.56 10.72 -15.78
CA ALA A 92 12.90 10.29 -15.37
C ALA A 92 13.30 10.84 -14.00
N ASP A 93 13.06 12.14 -13.75
CA ASP A 93 13.35 12.76 -12.45
C ASP A 93 12.55 12.10 -11.32
N ALA A 94 11.25 11.90 -11.54
CA ALA A 94 10.38 11.25 -10.55
C ALA A 94 10.79 9.79 -10.25
N ILE A 95 11.22 9.03 -11.27
CA ILE A 95 11.75 7.67 -11.08
C ILE A 95 13.01 7.69 -10.23
N ALA A 96 13.94 8.60 -10.50
CA ALA A 96 15.19 8.72 -9.75
C ALA A 96 14.95 9.10 -8.28
N GLU A 97 14.03 10.03 -8.02
CA GLU A 97 13.62 10.42 -6.66
C GLU A 97 13.03 9.25 -5.87
N LEU A 98 12.30 8.34 -6.52
CA LEU A 98 11.71 7.15 -5.92
C LEU A 98 12.70 5.98 -5.77
N GLY A 99 13.96 6.16 -6.20
CA GLY A 99 15.04 5.18 -6.09
C GLY A 99 15.13 4.20 -7.26
N GLY A 100 14.55 4.53 -8.42
CA GLY A 100 14.73 3.80 -9.65
C GLY A 100 16.00 4.24 -10.39
N GLU A 101 16.67 3.29 -11.03
CA GLU A 101 17.86 3.52 -11.88
C GLU A 101 17.43 3.56 -13.36
N LEU A 102 17.76 4.65 -14.04
CA LEU A 102 17.52 4.80 -15.47
C LEU A 102 18.56 3.96 -16.23
N SER A 103 18.21 2.75 -16.56
CA SER A 103 19.14 1.76 -17.09
C SER A 103 18.68 1.17 -18.42
N GLY A 104 19.64 0.95 -19.28
CA GLY A 104 19.41 0.57 -20.66
C GLY A 104 19.03 -0.88 -20.93
N SER A 105 18.77 -1.79 -19.98
CA SER A 105 18.36 -3.13 -20.35
C SER A 105 17.68 -3.95 -19.25
N ALA A 106 16.49 -4.45 -19.57
CA ALA A 106 15.76 -5.43 -18.77
C ALA A 106 16.20 -6.89 -19.03
N LEU A 107 17.18 -7.13 -19.90
CA LEU A 107 17.63 -8.47 -20.27
C LEU A 107 18.18 -9.23 -19.05
N GLY A 108 17.68 -10.46 -18.85
CA GLY A 108 18.12 -11.35 -17.78
C GLY A 108 17.61 -10.99 -16.39
N ARG A 109 16.67 -10.03 -16.26
CA ARG A 109 16.09 -9.62 -14.99
C ARG A 109 14.61 -10.00 -14.92
N SER A 110 14.10 -10.21 -13.70
CA SER A 110 12.66 -10.22 -13.45
C SER A 110 12.07 -8.91 -13.98
N THR A 111 11.05 -9.00 -14.87
CA THR A 111 10.55 -7.86 -15.63
C THR A 111 9.07 -7.63 -15.39
N ILE A 112 8.69 -6.37 -15.14
CA ILE A 112 7.31 -5.91 -15.14
C ILE A 112 7.16 -4.93 -16.30
N ILE A 113 6.21 -5.20 -17.19
CA ILE A 113 5.83 -4.34 -18.30
C ILE A 113 4.67 -3.45 -17.84
N ILE A 114 4.81 -2.15 -18.01
CA ILE A 114 3.78 -1.19 -17.63
C ILE A 114 2.81 -1.00 -18.79
N GLY A 115 1.58 -1.52 -18.61
CA GLY A 115 0.53 -1.47 -19.64
C GLY A 115 0.92 -2.08 -20.98
N GLY A 116 0.34 -1.56 -22.03
CA GLY A 116 0.68 -1.90 -23.42
C GLY A 116 0.22 -3.28 -23.90
N PRO A 117 0.58 -3.63 -25.14
CA PRO A 117 0.22 -4.91 -25.75
C PRO A 117 1.05 -6.07 -25.20
N PRO A 118 0.61 -7.32 -25.40
CA PRO A 118 1.41 -8.51 -25.10
C PRO A 118 2.76 -8.47 -25.82
N MET A 119 3.80 -8.91 -25.12
CA MET A 119 5.16 -9.03 -25.68
C MET A 119 5.49 -10.51 -25.98
N PRO A 120 6.46 -10.78 -26.84
CA PRO A 120 6.97 -12.13 -27.03
C PRO A 120 7.36 -12.77 -25.70
N ARG A 121 7.14 -14.09 -25.59
CA ARG A 121 7.50 -14.84 -24.39
C ARG A 121 8.99 -14.69 -24.09
N ARG A 122 9.30 -14.34 -22.85
CA ARG A 122 10.68 -14.25 -22.33
C ARG A 122 10.92 -15.39 -21.34
N GLU A 123 12.17 -15.79 -21.18
CA GLU A 123 12.56 -16.69 -20.10
C GLU A 123 12.53 -15.95 -18.75
N GLY A 124 12.18 -16.66 -17.68
CA GLY A 124 12.09 -16.11 -16.33
C GLY A 124 10.79 -15.34 -16.07
N PHE A 125 10.80 -14.53 -15.03
CA PHE A 125 9.64 -13.74 -14.61
C PHE A 125 9.40 -12.55 -15.56
N CYS A 126 8.22 -12.54 -16.14
CA CYS A 126 7.76 -11.42 -16.95
C CYS A 126 6.24 -11.29 -16.87
N VAL A 127 5.75 -10.22 -16.27
CA VAL A 127 4.32 -9.89 -16.19
C VAL A 127 4.04 -8.51 -16.76
N ARG A 128 2.79 -8.27 -17.12
CA ARG A 128 2.27 -7.02 -17.63
C ARG A 128 1.18 -6.49 -16.70
N THR A 129 1.22 -5.19 -16.33
CA THR A 129 0.14 -4.54 -15.58
C THR A 129 -1.07 -4.30 -16.46
N ILE A 130 -2.25 -4.37 -15.84
CA ILE A 130 -3.55 -4.16 -16.48
C ILE A 130 -4.35 -3.20 -15.61
N CYS A 131 -4.78 -2.08 -16.20
CA CYS A 131 -5.71 -1.13 -15.61
C CYS A 131 -6.87 -0.93 -16.57
N ALA A 132 -8.10 -1.18 -16.13
CA ALA A 132 -9.28 -1.05 -16.97
C ALA A 132 -10.52 -0.70 -16.13
N GLY A 133 -10.97 0.54 -16.18
CA GLY A 133 -12.04 1.01 -15.30
C GLY A 133 -11.61 0.91 -13.83
N TRP A 134 -12.49 0.39 -13.01
CA TRP A 134 -12.24 0.13 -11.59
C TRP A 134 -11.48 -1.19 -11.33
N ARG A 135 -10.94 -1.82 -12.35
CA ARG A 135 -10.29 -3.13 -12.28
C ARG A 135 -8.80 -3.00 -12.51
N GLY A 136 -8.04 -3.63 -11.64
CA GLY A 136 -6.59 -3.62 -11.69
C GLY A 136 -5.99 -5.00 -11.44
N GLY A 137 -4.88 -5.27 -12.09
CA GLY A 137 -4.18 -6.54 -11.95
C GLY A 137 -3.01 -6.72 -12.89
N ILE A 138 -2.65 -7.98 -13.10
CA ILE A 138 -1.52 -8.39 -13.94
C ILE A 138 -1.86 -9.63 -14.76
N ALA A 139 -1.13 -9.80 -15.83
CA ALA A 139 -1.09 -11.04 -16.60
C ALA A 139 0.35 -11.40 -16.98
N PRO A 140 0.66 -12.67 -17.34
CA PRO A 140 1.95 -13.00 -17.95
C PRO A 140 2.23 -12.08 -19.14
N GLY A 141 3.46 -11.62 -19.31
CA GLY A 141 3.82 -10.58 -20.30
C GLY A 141 3.44 -10.94 -21.74
N HIS A 142 3.37 -12.23 -22.06
CA HIS A 142 2.99 -12.74 -23.39
C HIS A 142 1.48 -13.05 -23.51
N SER A 143 0.72 -12.91 -22.43
CA SER A 143 -0.70 -13.26 -22.44
C SER A 143 -1.52 -12.29 -23.31
N ALA A 144 -2.34 -12.86 -24.19
CA ALA A 144 -3.25 -12.10 -25.05
C ALA A 144 -4.52 -11.60 -24.34
N VAL A 145 -4.59 -11.74 -23.02
CA VAL A 145 -5.72 -11.26 -22.21
C VAL A 145 -5.89 -9.76 -22.41
N VAL A 146 -7.11 -9.35 -22.76
CA VAL A 146 -7.51 -7.94 -22.91
C VAL A 146 -8.74 -7.71 -22.02
N PRO A 147 -8.67 -6.78 -21.06
CA PRO A 147 -9.84 -6.44 -20.26
C PRO A 147 -10.88 -5.67 -21.08
N THR A 148 -12.14 -5.76 -20.68
CA THR A 148 -13.17 -4.85 -21.17
C THR A 148 -12.80 -3.42 -20.76
N ALA A 149 -12.98 -2.45 -21.65
CA ALA A 149 -12.75 -1.04 -21.29
C ALA A 149 -13.76 -0.57 -20.23
N GLY A 150 -13.37 0.42 -19.45
CA GLY A 150 -14.20 1.03 -18.42
C GLY A 150 -13.77 2.47 -18.15
N PRO A 151 -14.50 3.23 -17.30
CA PRO A 151 -14.17 4.60 -16.95
C PRO A 151 -12.85 4.64 -16.17
N GLU A 152 -11.99 5.60 -16.45
CA GLU A 152 -10.67 5.70 -15.82
C GLU A 152 -10.77 5.84 -14.29
N MET A 153 -9.97 5.04 -13.59
CA MET A 153 -9.90 5.00 -12.13
C MET A 153 -8.44 4.93 -11.66
N PRO A 154 -7.85 6.04 -11.21
CA PRO A 154 -6.41 6.11 -10.90
C PRO A 154 -5.92 5.15 -9.82
N LEU A 155 -6.76 4.74 -8.86
CA LEU A 155 -6.35 3.77 -7.83
C LEU A 155 -6.02 2.39 -8.40
N THR A 156 -6.49 2.07 -9.61
CA THR A 156 -6.13 0.81 -10.29
C THR A 156 -4.67 0.78 -10.70
N ALA A 157 -4.05 1.94 -10.94
CA ALA A 157 -2.62 2.06 -11.16
C ALA A 157 -1.81 1.56 -9.95
N MET A 158 -2.18 2.04 -8.75
CA MET A 158 -1.56 1.62 -7.49
C MET A 158 -1.80 0.13 -7.21
N LEU A 159 -3.03 -0.34 -7.43
CA LEU A 159 -3.41 -1.75 -7.26
C LEU A 159 -2.61 -2.66 -8.18
N SER A 160 -2.56 -2.37 -9.48
CA SER A 160 -1.86 -3.18 -10.49
C SER A 160 -0.35 -3.21 -10.24
N ALA A 161 0.23 -2.05 -9.89
CA ALA A 161 1.62 -1.93 -9.47
C ALA A 161 1.93 -2.81 -8.24
N ALA A 162 1.07 -2.76 -7.22
CA ALA A 162 1.26 -3.53 -6.00
C ALA A 162 1.16 -5.03 -6.22
N LEU A 163 0.20 -5.47 -7.03
CA LEU A 163 0.07 -6.88 -7.41
C LEU A 163 1.26 -7.36 -8.24
N ALA A 164 1.79 -6.52 -9.15
CA ALA A 164 2.97 -6.85 -9.94
C ALA A 164 4.23 -7.00 -9.07
N VAL A 165 4.45 -6.09 -8.12
CA VAL A 165 5.59 -6.14 -7.19
C VAL A 165 5.45 -7.32 -6.22
N ASN A 166 4.24 -7.63 -5.72
CA ASN A 166 3.97 -8.83 -4.92
C ASN A 166 4.28 -10.10 -5.70
N GLU A 167 3.82 -10.21 -6.95
CA GLU A 167 4.04 -11.40 -7.78
C GLU A 167 5.52 -11.60 -8.09
N ALA A 168 6.25 -10.51 -8.37
CA ALA A 168 7.69 -10.55 -8.54
C ALA A 168 8.43 -10.99 -7.27
N PHE A 169 7.97 -10.51 -6.09
CA PHE A 169 8.52 -10.94 -4.81
C PHE A 169 8.23 -12.43 -4.52
N LEU A 170 7.02 -12.90 -4.82
CA LEU A 170 6.68 -14.34 -4.73
C LEU A 170 7.60 -15.19 -5.60
N TYR A 171 7.93 -14.71 -6.81
CA TYR A 171 8.83 -15.42 -7.72
C TYR A 171 10.25 -15.50 -7.17
N VAL A 172 10.87 -14.36 -6.79
CA VAL A 172 12.27 -14.35 -6.35
C VAL A 172 12.48 -14.98 -4.98
N SER A 173 11.47 -14.96 -4.11
CA SER A 173 11.51 -15.60 -2.78
C SER A 173 11.15 -17.10 -2.81
N GLY A 174 10.76 -17.63 -3.97
CA GLY A 174 10.31 -19.03 -4.10
C GLY A 174 8.96 -19.30 -3.41
N GLY A 175 8.14 -18.26 -3.21
CA GLY A 175 6.88 -18.36 -2.47
C GLY A 175 5.80 -19.22 -3.14
N THR A 176 5.77 -19.26 -4.48
CA THR A 176 4.90 -20.14 -5.26
C THR A 176 5.41 -20.38 -6.67
N PRO A 177 5.35 -21.63 -7.18
CA PRO A 177 5.70 -21.93 -8.57
C PRO A 177 4.81 -21.24 -9.62
N ALA A 178 3.61 -20.81 -9.23
CA ALA A 178 2.66 -20.13 -10.12
C ALA A 178 3.00 -18.65 -10.35
N ALA A 179 3.94 -18.07 -9.58
CA ALA A 179 4.29 -16.67 -9.68
C ALA A 179 4.79 -16.30 -11.09
N GLY A 180 4.17 -15.29 -11.70
CA GLY A 180 4.46 -14.83 -13.05
C GLY A 180 3.74 -15.59 -14.18
N TYR A 181 3.01 -16.67 -13.86
CA TYR A 181 2.33 -17.52 -14.85
C TYR A 181 0.79 -17.45 -14.78
N ARG A 182 0.25 -16.69 -13.86
CA ARG A 182 -1.19 -16.55 -13.63
C ARG A 182 -1.68 -15.12 -13.92
N VAL A 183 -2.97 -15.00 -14.20
CA VAL A 183 -3.67 -13.72 -14.30
C VAL A 183 -4.23 -13.40 -12.92
N VAL A 184 -3.81 -12.29 -12.31
CA VAL A 184 -4.17 -11.92 -10.94
C VAL A 184 -4.71 -10.48 -10.94
N GLY A 185 -5.87 -10.28 -10.34
CA GLY A 185 -6.44 -8.95 -10.20
C GLY A 185 -7.79 -8.96 -9.49
N LEU A 186 -8.35 -7.78 -9.32
CA LEU A 186 -9.67 -7.60 -8.73
C LEU A 186 -10.32 -6.28 -9.20
N SER A 187 -11.63 -6.16 -8.97
CA SER A 187 -12.37 -4.92 -9.13
C SER A 187 -12.42 -4.15 -7.82
N LEU A 188 -12.12 -2.86 -7.87
CA LEU A 188 -12.32 -1.93 -6.76
C LEU A 188 -13.79 -1.53 -6.62
N TRP A 189 -14.58 -1.67 -7.70
CA TRP A 189 -16.02 -1.41 -7.67
C TRP A 189 -16.81 -2.59 -7.12
N GLU A 190 -16.51 -3.80 -7.57
CA GLU A 190 -17.16 -5.03 -7.13
C GLU A 190 -16.11 -6.05 -6.65
N PRO A 191 -15.49 -5.82 -5.48
CA PRO A 191 -14.42 -6.69 -4.99
C PRO A 191 -14.91 -8.10 -4.65
N ALA A 192 -16.24 -8.30 -4.48
CA ALA A 192 -16.85 -9.61 -4.26
C ALA A 192 -16.88 -10.50 -5.51
N ALA A 193 -16.75 -9.96 -6.71
CA ALA A 193 -16.73 -10.74 -7.93
C ALA A 193 -15.56 -11.74 -7.91
N THR A 194 -15.89 -13.02 -7.88
CA THR A 194 -14.91 -14.13 -7.80
C THR A 194 -14.51 -14.66 -9.17
N THR A 195 -15.32 -14.35 -10.19
CA THR A 195 -15.09 -14.73 -11.57
C THR A 195 -14.22 -13.72 -12.30
N ASP A 196 -14.22 -13.68 -13.53
CA ASP A 196 -13.38 -12.90 -14.41
C ASP A 196 -13.37 -11.39 -14.10
N TRP A 197 -12.38 -10.94 -13.33
CA TRP A 197 -12.18 -9.50 -13.03
C TRP A 197 -11.82 -8.69 -14.30
N LEU A 198 -11.50 -9.33 -15.40
CA LEU A 198 -11.19 -8.71 -16.68
C LEU A 198 -12.45 -8.22 -17.41
N THR A 199 -13.60 -8.76 -17.03
CA THR A 199 -14.88 -8.41 -17.61
C THR A 199 -15.61 -7.40 -16.71
N GLU A 200 -16.03 -6.28 -17.28
CA GLU A 200 -16.89 -5.33 -16.59
C GLU A 200 -18.24 -5.98 -16.28
N THR A 201 -18.64 -5.95 -15.01
CA THR A 201 -19.87 -6.62 -14.53
C THR A 201 -21.10 -5.72 -14.64
N GLY A 202 -20.97 -4.53 -15.19
CA GLY A 202 -22.01 -3.50 -15.29
C GLY A 202 -22.05 -2.56 -14.07
N GLY A 203 -22.23 -1.29 -14.34
CA GLY A 203 -22.42 -0.28 -13.31
C GLY A 203 -21.16 0.34 -12.72
N GLU A 204 -19.97 0.13 -13.29
CA GLU A 204 -18.78 0.91 -12.94
C GLU A 204 -19.02 2.39 -13.28
N PRO A 205 -19.11 3.31 -12.30
CA PRO A 205 -19.40 4.70 -12.57
C PRO A 205 -18.17 5.42 -13.11
N GLN A 206 -18.42 6.50 -13.86
CA GLN A 206 -17.41 7.53 -14.05
C GLN A 206 -17.01 8.09 -12.69
N LEU A 207 -15.72 8.25 -12.43
CA LEU A 207 -15.25 8.92 -11.22
C LEU A 207 -15.69 10.38 -11.27
N THR A 208 -16.62 10.78 -10.44
CA THR A 208 -17.27 12.10 -10.44
C THR A 208 -17.09 12.82 -9.11
N TYR A 209 -17.10 12.07 -8.01
CA TYR A 209 -17.07 12.61 -6.66
C TYR A 209 -15.81 12.16 -5.94
N LEU A 210 -15.10 13.12 -5.33
CA LEU A 210 -13.92 12.87 -4.49
C LEU A 210 -14.19 13.39 -3.08
N PRO A 211 -13.63 12.78 -2.02
CA PRO A 211 -13.79 13.29 -0.67
C PRO A 211 -13.15 14.68 -0.54
N SER A 212 -13.84 15.62 0.13
CA SER A 212 -13.31 16.96 0.40
C SER A 212 -12.63 17.07 1.77
N GLN A 213 -12.85 16.11 2.65
CA GLN A 213 -12.25 16.10 3.99
C GLN A 213 -12.11 14.68 4.52
N LEU A 214 -10.96 14.39 5.14
CA LEU A 214 -10.66 13.08 5.72
C LEU A 214 -9.79 13.22 6.97
N TRP A 215 -10.00 12.34 7.93
CA TRP A 215 -9.11 12.20 9.09
C TRP A 215 -8.31 10.89 8.97
N LEU A 216 -6.97 11.02 8.82
CA LEU A 216 -6.06 9.89 8.73
C LEU A 216 -5.49 9.56 10.11
N LEU A 217 -5.80 8.36 10.61
CA LEU A 217 -5.37 7.82 11.90
C LEU A 217 -4.21 6.84 11.68
N GLY A 218 -3.00 7.24 12.10
CA GLY A 218 -1.77 6.51 11.84
C GLY A 218 -1.15 6.85 10.48
N LEU A 219 0.12 7.31 10.49
CA LEU A 219 0.88 7.75 9.31
C LEU A 219 2.12 6.88 9.06
N GLY A 220 2.02 5.62 9.43
CA GLY A 220 3.00 4.58 9.12
C GLY A 220 2.77 3.97 7.75
N HIS A 221 2.93 2.66 7.66
CA HIS A 221 2.81 1.87 6.44
C HIS A 221 1.51 2.16 5.65
N LEU A 222 0.36 2.01 6.32
CA LEU A 222 -0.96 2.24 5.70
C LEU A 222 -1.24 3.72 5.44
N GLY A 223 -0.99 4.61 6.43
CA GLY A 223 -1.31 6.03 6.28
C GLY A 223 -0.57 6.69 5.13
N GLN A 224 0.69 6.31 4.88
CA GLN A 224 1.44 6.80 3.72
C GLN A 224 0.93 6.21 2.40
N ALA A 225 0.45 4.97 2.41
CA ALA A 225 -0.19 4.39 1.23
C ALA A 225 -1.54 5.08 0.92
N TYR A 226 -2.31 5.47 1.95
CA TYR A 226 -3.51 6.29 1.77
C TYR A 226 -3.21 7.64 1.14
N LEU A 227 -2.19 8.34 1.65
CA LEU A 227 -1.76 9.63 1.09
C LEU A 227 -1.30 9.50 -0.36
N TRP A 228 -0.53 8.45 -0.68
CA TRP A 228 -0.13 8.17 -2.06
C TRP A 228 -1.35 7.98 -2.96
N GLY A 229 -2.31 7.14 -2.56
CA GLY A 229 -3.55 6.92 -3.32
C GLY A 229 -4.38 8.20 -3.50
N LEU A 230 -4.50 9.03 -2.45
CA LEU A 230 -5.16 10.35 -2.55
C LEU A 230 -4.44 11.28 -3.52
N GLY A 231 -3.10 11.24 -3.55
CA GLY A 231 -2.29 12.00 -4.50
C GLY A 231 -2.41 11.57 -5.96
N LEU A 232 -2.94 10.36 -6.22
CA LEU A 232 -3.24 9.88 -7.57
C LEU A 232 -4.63 10.31 -8.06
N LEU A 233 -5.53 10.71 -7.15
CA LEU A 233 -6.89 11.10 -7.53
C LEU A 233 -6.91 12.46 -8.24
N PRO A 234 -7.77 12.64 -9.27
CA PRO A 234 -7.74 13.79 -10.15
C PRO A 234 -8.51 14.98 -9.56
N TYR A 235 -8.05 15.53 -8.45
CA TYR A 235 -8.60 16.76 -7.88
C TYR A 235 -8.38 17.92 -8.84
N ALA A 236 -9.46 18.55 -9.31
CA ALA A 236 -9.38 19.77 -10.15
C ALA A 236 -8.69 20.92 -9.39
N ASP A 237 -8.99 21.05 -8.10
CA ASP A 237 -8.29 21.91 -7.13
C ASP A 237 -7.87 21.06 -5.93
N PRO A 238 -6.58 20.72 -5.78
CA PRO A 238 -6.10 19.95 -4.65
C PRO A 238 -6.36 20.61 -3.28
N ALA A 239 -6.44 21.95 -3.21
CA ALA A 239 -6.73 22.67 -1.96
C ALA A 239 -8.15 22.39 -1.43
N SER A 240 -9.03 21.84 -2.25
CA SER A 240 -10.37 21.41 -1.86
C SER A 240 -10.38 20.14 -0.99
N LEU A 241 -9.25 19.40 -0.90
CA LEU A 241 -9.10 18.30 0.05
C LEU A 241 -8.43 18.78 1.35
N SER A 242 -9.14 18.68 2.47
CA SER A 242 -8.65 18.96 3.80
C SER A 242 -8.38 17.67 4.57
N LEU A 243 -7.15 17.51 5.08
CA LEU A 243 -6.69 16.32 5.77
C LEU A 243 -6.34 16.62 7.24
N VAL A 244 -6.94 15.90 8.18
CA VAL A 244 -6.43 15.83 9.55
C VAL A 244 -5.48 14.65 9.65
N LEU A 245 -4.22 14.92 9.98
CA LEU A 245 -3.13 13.95 10.05
C LEU A 245 -2.76 13.66 11.50
N GLN A 246 -3.10 12.47 12.00
CA GLN A 246 -2.87 12.09 13.40
C GLN A 246 -1.89 10.93 13.54
N ASP A 247 -0.79 11.20 14.23
CA ASP A 247 0.22 10.22 14.65
C ASP A 247 1.08 10.83 15.76
N VAL A 248 1.71 10.00 16.61
CA VAL A 248 2.62 10.46 17.67
C VAL A 248 4.08 10.14 17.39
N ASP A 249 4.34 9.26 16.44
CA ASP A 249 5.65 8.70 16.17
C ASP A 249 6.55 9.62 15.33
N VAL A 250 7.81 9.20 15.26
CA VAL A 250 8.79 9.76 14.33
C VAL A 250 9.10 8.78 13.20
N VAL A 251 9.65 9.29 12.11
CA VAL A 251 10.17 8.46 11.02
C VAL A 251 11.47 7.78 11.50
N THR A 252 11.52 6.46 11.43
CA THR A 252 12.67 5.63 11.80
C THR A 252 13.23 4.90 10.57
N PRO A 253 14.44 4.33 10.62
CA PRO A 253 14.95 3.53 9.50
C PRO A 253 14.01 2.37 9.13
N SER A 254 13.34 1.72 10.11
CA SER A 254 12.35 0.68 9.82
C SER A 254 11.11 1.21 9.09
N THR A 255 10.74 2.48 9.30
CA THR A 255 9.66 3.14 8.54
C THR A 255 9.97 3.17 7.05
N LEU A 256 11.24 3.43 6.68
CA LEU A 256 11.65 3.49 5.27
C LEU A 256 11.44 2.17 4.52
N SER A 257 11.36 1.06 5.21
CA SER A 257 11.24 -0.26 4.60
C SER A 257 9.83 -0.63 4.11
N THR A 258 8.80 0.04 4.65
CA THR A 258 7.40 -0.27 4.35
C THR A 258 6.59 0.93 3.89
N SER A 259 6.99 2.13 4.28
CA SER A 259 6.21 3.36 4.09
C SER A 259 6.70 4.08 2.84
N ILE A 260 5.85 4.14 1.82
CA ILE A 260 6.24 4.51 0.44
C ILE A 260 6.59 5.99 0.24
N LEU A 261 6.22 6.87 1.17
CA LEU A 261 6.52 8.31 1.09
C LEU A 261 7.75 8.72 1.90
N SER A 262 8.21 7.88 2.82
CA SER A 262 9.33 8.21 3.69
C SER A 262 10.66 8.01 3.00
N ASP A 263 11.56 8.96 3.18
CA ASP A 263 12.95 8.91 2.73
C ASP A 263 13.94 9.21 3.87
N ARG A 264 15.25 9.13 3.57
CA ARG A 264 16.31 9.33 4.57
C ARG A 264 16.35 10.75 5.14
N THR A 265 15.85 11.75 4.41
CA THR A 265 15.83 13.15 4.86
C THR A 265 14.78 13.41 5.94
N MET A 266 13.84 12.48 6.07
CA MET A 266 12.75 12.52 7.04
C MET A 266 13.10 11.86 8.37
N LEU A 267 14.22 11.14 8.48
CA LEU A 267 14.61 10.41 9.70
C LEU A 267 14.61 11.32 10.93
N GLY A 268 13.92 10.89 11.99
CA GLY A 268 13.76 11.62 13.26
C GLY A 268 12.69 12.72 13.24
N LYS A 269 12.13 13.08 12.08
CA LYS A 269 10.99 14.00 12.01
C LYS A 269 9.71 13.32 12.49
N LYS A 270 8.79 14.10 13.07
CA LYS A 270 7.43 13.63 13.34
C LYS A 270 6.77 13.17 12.03
N LYS A 271 6.12 12.00 12.04
CA LYS A 271 5.40 11.47 10.86
C LYS A 271 4.35 12.44 10.38
N THR A 272 3.61 13.07 11.30
CA THR A 272 2.62 14.12 11.00
C THR A 272 3.20 15.25 10.18
N ARG A 273 4.35 15.80 10.59
CA ARG A 273 5.00 16.94 9.91
C ARG A 273 5.59 16.54 8.56
N ALA A 274 6.19 15.35 8.48
CA ALA A 274 6.72 14.84 7.22
C ALA A 274 5.60 14.60 6.18
N MET A 275 4.49 14.04 6.62
CA MET A 275 3.35 13.76 5.74
C MET A 275 2.55 15.01 5.40
N ALA A 276 2.43 15.98 6.33
CA ALA A 276 1.85 17.28 6.02
C ALA A 276 2.66 18.00 4.93
N ALA A 277 3.99 18.08 5.09
CA ALA A 277 4.84 18.70 4.07
C ALA A 277 4.69 18.02 2.70
N TRP A 278 4.59 16.68 2.66
CA TRP A 278 4.35 15.94 1.42
C TRP A 278 2.98 16.27 0.80
N ALA A 279 1.93 16.35 1.61
CA ALA A 279 0.57 16.64 1.16
C ALA A 279 0.42 18.09 0.68
N GLU A 280 1.00 19.04 1.41
CA GLU A 280 0.98 20.48 1.09
C GLU A 280 1.76 20.80 -0.18
N GLN A 281 2.87 20.09 -0.45
CA GLN A 281 3.58 20.20 -1.75
C GLN A 281 2.70 19.79 -2.93
N ARG A 282 1.65 19.00 -2.70
CA ARG A 282 0.65 18.60 -3.70
C ARG A 282 -0.60 19.47 -3.70
N GLY A 283 -0.59 20.54 -2.90
CA GLY A 283 -1.67 21.49 -2.81
C GLY A 283 -2.79 21.13 -1.83
N PHE A 284 -2.71 19.99 -1.13
CA PHE A 284 -3.72 19.61 -0.12
C PHE A 284 -3.63 20.51 1.12
N THR A 285 -4.76 20.74 1.77
CA THR A 285 -4.81 21.44 3.05
C THR A 285 -4.63 20.46 4.20
N THR A 286 -3.76 20.75 5.17
CA THR A 286 -3.51 19.85 6.29
C THR A 286 -3.72 20.48 7.65
N THR A 287 -4.15 19.67 8.60
CA THR A 287 -4.17 19.94 10.05
C THR A 287 -3.44 18.83 10.77
N ILE A 288 -2.46 19.16 11.61
CA ILE A 288 -1.64 18.19 12.34
C ILE A 288 -2.22 17.92 13.72
N CYS A 289 -2.37 16.64 14.08
CA CYS A 289 -2.76 16.18 15.41
C CYS A 289 -1.65 15.25 15.97
N GLU A 290 -0.73 15.80 16.77
CA GLU A 290 0.37 15.05 17.41
C GLU A 290 -0.08 14.47 18.76
N ARG A 291 -1.20 13.77 18.77
CA ARG A 291 -1.81 13.17 19.94
C ARG A 291 -2.09 11.70 19.68
N LEU A 292 -1.88 10.86 20.70
CA LEU A 292 -2.31 9.45 20.64
C LEU A 292 -3.82 9.38 20.39
N PHE A 293 -4.21 8.52 19.46
CA PHE A 293 -5.62 8.20 19.26
C PHE A 293 -6.05 7.15 20.26
N ASP A 294 -6.88 7.54 21.21
CA ASP A 294 -7.37 6.72 22.31
C ASP A 294 -8.86 7.01 22.60
N ALA A 295 -9.41 6.32 23.61
CA ALA A 295 -10.81 6.45 24.01
C ALA A 295 -11.20 7.85 24.52
N SER A 296 -10.29 8.80 24.68
CA SER A 296 -10.56 10.19 25.06
C SER A 296 -10.73 11.12 23.86
N VAL A 297 -10.36 10.68 22.66
CA VAL A 297 -10.53 11.49 21.43
C VAL A 297 -12.00 11.60 21.08
N ARG A 298 -12.43 12.81 20.78
CA ARG A 298 -13.77 13.13 20.28
C ARG A 298 -13.66 14.12 19.14
N ARG A 299 -14.29 13.78 18.03
CA ARG A 299 -14.44 14.68 16.89
C ARG A 299 -15.28 15.88 17.32
N GLN A 300 -14.88 17.06 16.90
CA GLN A 300 -15.60 18.29 17.12
C GLN A 300 -16.46 18.62 15.89
N ILE A 301 -17.44 19.51 16.09
CA ILE A 301 -18.24 20.05 14.97
C ILE A 301 -17.28 20.79 14.02
N GLY A 302 -17.39 20.49 12.73
CA GLY A 302 -16.54 21.06 11.69
C GLY A 302 -15.27 20.26 11.37
N GLU A 303 -14.92 19.25 12.16
CA GLU A 303 -13.88 18.30 11.81
C GLU A 303 -14.43 17.19 10.87
N PRO A 304 -13.55 16.51 10.09
CA PRO A 304 -13.97 15.49 9.13
C PRO A 304 -14.87 14.43 9.75
N ALA A 305 -16.02 14.16 9.12
CA ALA A 305 -16.94 13.11 9.54
C ALA A 305 -16.45 11.71 9.16
N MET A 306 -15.57 11.63 8.17
CA MET A 306 -14.96 10.38 7.71
C MET A 306 -13.55 10.21 8.24
N GLY A 307 -13.26 8.99 8.75
CA GLY A 307 -11.94 8.57 9.17
C GLY A 307 -11.39 7.42 8.32
N ILE A 308 -10.08 7.44 8.10
CA ILE A 308 -9.33 6.30 7.56
C ILE A 308 -8.34 5.86 8.64
N CYS A 309 -8.45 4.60 9.09
CA CYS A 309 -7.65 4.09 10.18
C CYS A 309 -6.63 3.07 9.68
N GLY A 310 -5.34 3.36 9.92
CA GLY A 310 -4.21 2.47 9.70
C GLY A 310 -3.40 2.22 10.97
N LEU A 311 -4.05 2.25 12.14
CA LEU A 311 -3.40 2.00 13.42
C LEU A 311 -3.04 0.51 13.55
N ASP A 312 -1.87 0.23 14.10
CA ASP A 312 -1.36 -1.12 14.31
C ASP A 312 -1.67 -1.71 15.70
N ASN A 313 -2.35 -0.94 16.56
CA ASN A 313 -2.70 -1.35 17.93
C ASN A 313 -4.20 -1.50 18.14
N ALA A 314 -4.59 -2.53 18.91
CA ALA A 314 -5.98 -2.84 19.20
C ALA A 314 -6.70 -1.74 20.01
N LEU A 315 -6.01 -1.08 20.94
CA LEU A 315 -6.61 -0.05 21.82
C LEU A 315 -7.07 1.18 21.00
N GLY A 316 -6.25 1.61 20.02
CA GLY A 316 -6.64 2.67 19.10
C GLY A 316 -7.86 2.29 18.26
N ARG A 317 -7.91 1.05 17.72
CA ARG A 317 -9.05 0.56 16.95
C ARG A 317 -10.33 0.48 17.79
N LEU A 318 -10.23 0.02 19.05
CA LEU A 318 -11.35 -0.02 19.99
C LEU A 318 -11.92 1.38 20.33
N ALA A 319 -11.12 2.43 20.16
CA ALA A 319 -11.54 3.79 20.40
C ALA A 319 -12.42 4.39 19.28
N LEU A 320 -12.45 3.75 18.09
CA LEU A 320 -13.17 4.28 16.91
C LEU A 320 -14.66 4.50 17.18
N ASP A 321 -15.34 3.59 17.88
CA ASP A 321 -16.79 3.71 18.21
C ASP A 321 -17.09 4.96 19.04
N LYS A 322 -16.14 5.44 19.83
CA LYS A 322 -16.33 6.55 20.77
C LYS A 322 -15.87 7.89 20.20
N ALA A 323 -15.12 7.89 19.10
CA ALA A 323 -14.54 9.10 18.54
C ALA A 323 -15.56 10.02 17.88
N GLY A 324 -16.74 9.51 17.47
CA GLY A 324 -17.82 10.29 16.87
C GLY A 324 -17.67 10.49 15.36
N PHE A 325 -16.92 9.61 14.68
CA PHE A 325 -16.95 9.53 13.21
C PHE A 325 -18.28 8.97 12.74
N GLU A 326 -18.77 9.47 11.63
CA GLU A 326 -19.98 8.98 10.98
C GLU A 326 -19.69 7.81 10.04
N PHE A 327 -18.46 7.78 9.49
CA PHE A 327 -17.98 6.68 8.67
C PHE A 327 -16.47 6.49 8.86
N VAL A 328 -16.03 5.25 9.05
CA VAL A 328 -14.60 4.90 9.14
C VAL A 328 -14.34 3.70 8.26
N VAL A 329 -13.26 3.76 7.51
CA VAL A 329 -12.65 2.57 6.90
C VAL A 329 -11.36 2.26 7.63
N GLU A 330 -11.29 1.08 8.25
CA GLU A 330 -10.14 0.59 8.98
C GLU A 330 -9.48 -0.55 8.22
N ALA A 331 -8.16 -0.54 8.11
CA ALA A 331 -7.40 -1.66 7.58
C ALA A 331 -6.39 -2.19 8.58
N GLY A 332 -6.38 -3.52 8.74
CA GLY A 332 -5.40 -4.29 9.48
C GLY A 332 -4.61 -5.19 8.55
N LEU A 333 -3.30 -5.32 8.82
CA LEU A 333 -2.39 -6.19 8.07
C LEU A 333 -1.90 -7.33 8.96
N GLY A 334 -1.64 -8.49 8.36
CA GLY A 334 -0.96 -9.60 9.02
C GLY A 334 0.44 -9.21 9.49
N ARG A 335 0.95 -9.86 10.54
CA ARG A 335 2.18 -9.43 11.25
C ARG A 335 3.33 -10.41 11.11
N GLY A 336 3.04 -11.71 10.99
CA GLY A 336 4.03 -12.77 10.94
C GLY A 336 4.57 -13.03 9.53
N HIS A 337 5.63 -13.82 9.45
CA HIS A 337 6.24 -14.17 8.16
C HIS A 337 5.32 -15.02 7.26
N ARG A 338 4.31 -15.68 7.83
CA ARG A 338 3.35 -16.51 7.08
C ARG A 338 2.14 -15.72 6.59
N ASP A 339 1.73 -14.70 7.34
CA ASP A 339 0.48 -13.96 7.12
C ASP A 339 0.67 -12.47 6.78
N PHE A 340 1.91 -11.97 6.68
CA PHE A 340 2.17 -10.55 6.39
C PHE A 340 1.55 -10.03 5.08
N ARG A 341 1.12 -10.93 4.19
CA ARG A 341 0.40 -10.63 2.95
C ARG A 341 -1.12 -10.57 3.12
N THR A 342 -1.63 -10.96 4.31
CA THR A 342 -3.06 -10.87 4.58
C THR A 342 -3.45 -9.45 4.95
N MET A 343 -4.65 -9.08 4.60
CA MET A 343 -5.27 -7.83 5.01
C MET A 343 -6.73 -8.03 5.33
N ARG A 344 -7.20 -7.26 6.29
CA ARG A 344 -8.60 -7.23 6.66
C ARG A 344 -9.05 -5.78 6.77
N ILE A 345 -10.11 -5.43 6.04
CA ILE A 345 -10.65 -4.08 5.98
C ILE A 345 -12.07 -4.12 6.55
N HIS A 346 -12.37 -3.21 7.47
CA HIS A 346 -13.69 -3.02 8.03
C HIS A 346 -14.21 -1.62 7.72
N THR A 347 -15.49 -1.50 7.42
CA THR A 347 -16.20 -0.23 7.48
C THR A 347 -17.01 -0.14 8.76
N LEU A 348 -17.08 1.02 9.35
CA LEU A 348 -17.86 1.33 10.57
C LEU A 348 -18.76 2.56 10.31
N PRO A 349 -19.97 2.60 10.88
CA PRO A 349 -20.61 1.53 11.63
C PRO A 349 -20.97 0.31 10.76
N ASN A 350 -21.06 -0.87 11.40
CA ASN A 350 -21.41 -2.10 10.70
C ASN A 350 -22.36 -3.01 11.52
N GLY A 351 -23.04 -2.42 12.48
CA GLY A 351 -23.97 -3.14 13.36
C GLY A 351 -23.26 -3.97 14.45
N ARG A 352 -21.94 -3.92 14.56
CA ARG A 352 -21.16 -4.58 15.63
C ARG A 352 -20.32 -3.53 16.36
N GLU A 353 -20.18 -3.70 17.67
CA GLU A 353 -19.22 -2.93 18.45
C GLU A 353 -17.78 -3.31 18.10
N THR A 354 -16.84 -2.36 18.18
CA THR A 354 -15.41 -2.60 17.91
C THR A 354 -14.81 -3.64 18.85
N SER A 355 -15.34 -3.80 20.07
CA SER A 355 -14.98 -4.85 21.01
C SER A 355 -15.23 -6.29 20.50
N ASN A 356 -16.15 -6.45 19.55
CA ASN A 356 -16.41 -7.74 18.90
C ASN A 356 -15.52 -7.98 17.68
N LEU A 357 -14.82 -6.96 17.22
CA LEU A 357 -13.90 -7.04 16.06
C LEU A 357 -12.46 -7.21 16.51
N TRP A 358 -12.07 -6.56 17.61
CA TRP A 358 -10.70 -6.57 18.13
C TRP A 358 -10.66 -6.92 19.61
N ASN A 359 -9.72 -7.81 19.97
CA ASN A 359 -9.45 -8.15 21.36
C ASN A 359 -8.20 -7.41 21.85
N ALA A 360 -8.29 -6.69 22.96
CA ALA A 360 -7.15 -6.01 23.58
C ALA A 360 -6.03 -6.99 23.99
N ASP A 361 -6.39 -8.22 24.33
CA ASP A 361 -5.46 -9.25 24.79
C ASP A 361 -4.69 -9.95 23.66
N SER A 362 -5.13 -9.79 22.39
CA SER A 362 -4.45 -10.39 21.22
C SER A 362 -3.06 -9.78 20.94
N ALA A 363 -2.68 -8.74 21.65
CA ALA A 363 -1.35 -8.12 21.55
C ALA A 363 -0.20 -8.97 22.11
N THR A 364 -0.48 -10.09 22.79
CA THR A 364 0.50 -11.00 23.41
C THR A 364 0.62 -12.32 22.65
N GLU A 365 0.77 -12.28 21.32
CA GLU A 365 1.27 -13.48 20.63
C GLU A 365 2.68 -13.80 21.12
N ALA A 366 2.89 -15.06 21.50
CA ALA A 366 4.20 -15.53 21.91
C ALA A 366 5.23 -15.24 20.82
N VAL A 367 6.23 -14.45 21.15
CA VAL A 367 7.33 -14.12 20.26
C VAL A 367 8.03 -15.44 19.90
N GLN A 368 7.94 -15.89 18.65
CA GLN A 368 8.67 -17.06 18.17
C GLN A 368 10.15 -16.68 18.04
N GLU A 369 10.96 -17.12 19.00
CA GLU A 369 12.41 -17.03 18.93
C GLU A 369 12.89 -18.15 17.98
N GLY A 370 13.28 -17.80 16.76
CA GLY A 370 13.86 -18.73 15.78
C GLY A 370 15.40 -18.81 15.89
N PRO A 371 16.05 -19.73 15.17
CA PRO A 371 17.50 -19.94 15.22
C PRO A 371 18.35 -18.69 14.97
N ALA A 372 17.86 -17.76 14.15
CA ALA A 372 18.55 -16.49 13.88
C ALA A 372 18.64 -15.60 15.14
N TYR A 373 17.61 -15.59 15.96
CA TYR A 373 17.56 -14.82 17.21
C TYR A 373 18.46 -15.44 18.28
N GLU A 374 18.52 -16.78 18.36
CA GLU A 374 19.46 -17.49 19.21
C GLU A 374 20.92 -17.19 18.83
N ALA A 375 21.21 -17.13 17.53
CA ALA A 375 22.51 -16.75 17.02
C ALA A 375 22.90 -15.32 17.42
N MET A 376 21.99 -14.35 17.33
CA MET A 376 22.22 -12.95 17.74
C MET A 376 22.54 -12.85 19.23
N LEU A 377 21.83 -13.62 20.09
CA LEU A 377 22.13 -13.70 21.53
C LEU A 377 23.51 -14.29 21.78
N LYS A 378 23.81 -15.43 21.15
CA LYS A 378 25.07 -16.15 21.32
C LYS A 378 26.29 -15.33 20.85
N ASN A 379 26.13 -14.57 19.77
CA ASN A 379 27.19 -13.72 19.22
C ASN A 379 27.31 -12.37 19.95
N GLY A 380 26.44 -12.07 20.93
CA GLY A 380 26.44 -10.80 21.64
C GLY A 380 26.05 -9.59 20.78
N GLU A 381 25.38 -9.82 19.66
CA GLU A 381 24.88 -8.75 18.78
C GLU A 381 23.74 -7.98 19.44
N LEU A 382 22.89 -8.67 20.20
CA LEU A 382 21.80 -8.12 20.99
C LEU A 382 21.70 -8.84 22.34
N ASP A 383 21.26 -8.14 23.36
CA ASP A 383 20.84 -8.75 24.63
C ASP A 383 19.45 -9.40 24.51
N LYS A 384 19.02 -10.12 25.52
CA LYS A 384 17.71 -10.82 25.52
C LYS A 384 16.54 -9.85 25.31
N CYS A 385 16.59 -8.63 25.86
CA CYS A 385 15.56 -7.63 25.70
C CYS A 385 15.51 -7.12 24.25
N GLY A 386 16.66 -6.84 23.65
CA GLY A 386 16.77 -6.42 22.25
C GLY A 386 16.25 -7.48 21.29
N VAL A 387 16.57 -8.76 21.52
CA VAL A 387 16.05 -9.87 20.71
C VAL A 387 14.54 -9.99 20.83
N THR A 388 13.98 -9.95 22.04
CA THR A 388 12.52 -10.01 22.24
C THR A 388 11.80 -8.84 21.56
N LEU A 389 12.34 -7.62 21.67
CA LEU A 389 11.79 -6.45 20.99
C LEU A 389 11.85 -6.59 19.47
N LEU A 390 12.94 -7.14 18.94
CA LEU A 390 13.12 -7.34 17.48
C LEU A 390 12.17 -8.42 16.95
N ALA A 391 12.11 -9.56 17.63
CA ALA A 391 11.24 -10.68 17.26
C ALA A 391 9.75 -10.30 17.31
N GLY A 392 9.34 -9.43 18.25
CA GLY A 392 7.98 -8.90 18.36
C GLY A 392 7.57 -7.89 17.27
N LYS A 393 8.50 -7.43 16.42
CA LYS A 393 8.16 -6.52 15.33
C LYS A 393 7.49 -7.25 14.15
N ALA A 394 6.50 -6.62 13.56
CA ALA A 394 5.81 -7.17 12.39
C ALA A 394 6.73 -7.25 11.17
N VAL A 395 6.58 -8.30 10.38
CA VAL A 395 7.01 -8.34 8.97
C VAL A 395 6.11 -7.40 8.18
N GLY A 396 6.62 -6.73 7.16
CA GLY A 396 5.81 -5.83 6.35
C GLY A 396 6.43 -5.58 4.98
N ALA A 397 5.58 -5.37 3.99
CA ALA A 397 5.97 -5.07 2.62
C ALA A 397 5.08 -3.95 2.04
N PRO A 398 5.65 -2.97 1.33
CA PRO A 398 4.91 -1.79 0.88
C PRO A 398 3.74 -2.13 -0.06
N PHE A 399 3.85 -3.17 -0.88
CA PHE A 399 2.79 -3.61 -1.79
C PHE A 399 1.53 -4.11 -1.05
N VAL A 400 1.66 -4.64 0.16
CA VAL A 400 0.49 -5.05 0.97
C VAL A 400 -0.30 -3.82 1.41
N GLY A 401 0.39 -2.80 1.93
CA GLY A 401 -0.24 -1.52 2.29
C GLY A 401 -0.87 -0.80 1.10
N ALA A 402 -0.26 -0.91 -0.08
CA ALA A 402 -0.78 -0.31 -1.30
C ALA A 402 -2.09 -0.96 -1.77
N VAL A 403 -2.20 -2.31 -1.75
CA VAL A 403 -3.47 -2.99 -2.07
C VAL A 403 -4.53 -2.65 -1.03
N ALA A 404 -4.17 -2.69 0.27
CA ALA A 404 -5.10 -2.32 1.34
C ALA A 404 -5.59 -0.87 1.19
N ALA A 405 -4.69 0.07 0.83
CA ALA A 405 -5.05 1.46 0.61
C ALA A 405 -5.96 1.65 -0.62
N SER A 406 -5.70 0.94 -1.72
CA SER A 406 -6.55 0.97 -2.90
C SER A 406 -7.98 0.52 -2.56
N LEU A 407 -8.14 -0.56 -1.81
CA LEU A 407 -9.43 -1.06 -1.35
C LEU A 407 -10.08 -0.11 -0.33
N THR A 408 -9.33 0.42 0.63
CA THR A 408 -9.84 1.36 1.64
C THR A 408 -10.38 2.65 1.01
N LEU A 409 -9.61 3.25 0.10
CA LEU A 409 -10.03 4.46 -0.62
C LEU A 409 -11.20 4.17 -1.56
N SER A 410 -11.23 2.98 -2.18
CA SER A 410 -12.36 2.61 -3.03
C SER A 410 -13.67 2.47 -2.25
N GLU A 411 -13.68 2.04 -0.99
CA GLU A 411 -14.90 2.02 -0.17
C GLU A 411 -15.46 3.44 0.08
N ILE A 412 -14.59 4.44 0.25
CA ILE A 412 -15.02 5.85 0.34
C ILE A 412 -15.60 6.32 -1.00
N LEU A 413 -14.91 6.02 -2.12
CA LEU A 413 -15.40 6.40 -3.43
C LEU A 413 -16.71 5.69 -3.80
N ARG A 414 -16.85 4.42 -3.43
CA ARG A 414 -18.10 3.65 -3.60
C ARG A 414 -19.25 4.31 -2.83
N LEU A 415 -19.01 4.71 -1.56
CA LEU A 415 -19.98 5.45 -0.78
C LEU A 415 -20.42 6.75 -1.49
N LEU A 416 -19.46 7.55 -1.94
CA LEU A 416 -19.73 8.82 -2.64
C LEU A 416 -20.49 8.63 -3.96
N HIS A 417 -20.34 7.49 -4.62
CA HIS A 417 -21.05 7.14 -5.86
C HIS A 417 -22.33 6.31 -5.62
N GLY A 418 -22.80 6.22 -4.37
CA GLY A 418 -24.06 5.57 -4.02
C GLY A 418 -24.05 4.04 -4.07
N ALA A 419 -22.87 3.41 -4.12
CA ALA A 419 -22.78 1.96 -4.03
C ALA A 419 -22.88 1.47 -2.58
N PRO A 420 -23.40 0.26 -2.35
CA PRO A 420 -23.31 -0.40 -1.05
C PRO A 420 -21.84 -0.61 -0.67
N VAL A 421 -21.43 -0.15 0.50
CA VAL A 421 -20.09 -0.40 1.04
C VAL A 421 -19.96 -1.81 1.59
N ASN A 422 -18.72 -2.32 1.73
CA ASN A 422 -18.49 -3.62 2.30
C ASN A 422 -18.18 -3.50 3.81
N GLN A 423 -18.86 -4.30 4.63
CA GLN A 423 -18.59 -4.41 6.06
C GLN A 423 -17.22 -5.00 6.35
N LEU A 424 -16.84 -5.98 5.52
CA LEU A 424 -15.59 -6.74 5.65
C LEU A 424 -15.04 -7.06 4.27
N ILE A 425 -13.75 -6.81 4.09
CA ILE A 425 -12.94 -7.36 3.00
C ILE A 425 -11.78 -8.09 3.67
N ASP A 426 -11.66 -9.39 3.43
CA ASP A 426 -10.57 -10.25 3.93
C ASP A 426 -9.86 -10.88 2.72
N LEU A 427 -8.55 -10.64 2.60
CA LEU A 427 -7.78 -10.96 1.40
C LEU A 427 -6.36 -11.38 1.77
N ASP A 428 -5.83 -12.39 1.04
CA ASP A 428 -4.42 -12.79 1.04
C ASP A 428 -3.82 -12.59 -0.36
N LEU A 429 -2.74 -11.83 -0.46
CA LEU A 429 -2.06 -11.57 -1.73
C LEU A 429 -1.33 -12.80 -2.30
N GLN A 430 -1.21 -13.87 -1.54
CA GLN A 430 -0.74 -15.14 -2.07
C GLN A 430 -1.79 -15.80 -2.98
N CYS A 431 -3.07 -15.56 -2.67
CA CYS A 431 -4.21 -16.15 -3.38
C CYS A 431 -5.38 -15.16 -3.44
N VAL A 432 -5.24 -14.12 -4.26
CA VAL A 432 -6.21 -13.01 -4.38
C VAL A 432 -7.61 -13.51 -4.75
N GLU A 433 -7.72 -14.66 -5.40
CA GLU A 433 -8.97 -15.30 -5.79
C GLU A 433 -9.79 -15.76 -4.57
N HIS A 434 -9.13 -16.14 -3.48
CA HIS A 434 -9.76 -16.63 -2.24
C HIS A 434 -9.93 -15.50 -1.24
N ARG A 435 -10.87 -14.60 -1.53
CA ARG A 435 -11.20 -13.47 -0.67
C ARG A 435 -12.59 -13.60 -0.09
N SER A 436 -12.81 -13.07 1.09
CA SER A 436 -14.11 -13.01 1.75
C SER A 436 -14.60 -11.57 1.81
N ILE A 437 -15.78 -11.33 1.24
CA ILE A 437 -16.41 -10.01 1.21
C ILE A 437 -17.80 -10.11 1.85
N VAL A 438 -18.08 -9.24 2.81
CA VAL A 438 -19.40 -9.12 3.45
C VAL A 438 -19.91 -7.71 3.22
N LYS A 439 -21.11 -7.59 2.66
CA LYS A 439 -21.75 -6.27 2.45
C LYS A 439 -22.19 -5.67 3.78
N ASN A 440 -22.06 -4.37 3.92
CA ASN A 440 -22.55 -3.63 5.08
C ASN A 440 -24.07 -3.45 4.97
N SER A 441 -24.78 -3.68 6.08
CA SER A 441 -26.23 -3.54 6.16
C SER A 441 -26.70 -2.19 6.74
N CYS A 442 -25.77 -1.35 7.18
CA CYS A 442 -26.10 -0.02 7.68
C CYS A 442 -26.53 0.91 6.53
N ASP A 443 -27.48 1.78 6.83
CA ASP A 443 -27.91 2.83 5.91
C ASP A 443 -27.05 4.08 6.09
N PHE A 444 -26.38 4.49 5.01
CA PHE A 444 -25.56 5.69 4.96
C PHE A 444 -26.21 6.83 4.15
N SER A 445 -27.49 6.72 3.79
CA SER A 445 -28.19 7.71 2.96
C SER A 445 -28.28 9.10 3.58
N SER A 446 -28.22 9.20 4.91
CA SER A 446 -28.22 10.46 5.66
C SER A 446 -26.82 11.06 5.86
N LEU A 447 -25.77 10.33 5.53
CA LEU A 447 -24.40 10.78 5.69
C LEU A 447 -24.05 11.83 4.62
N ASN A 448 -23.59 13.00 5.08
CA ASN A 448 -22.97 14.00 4.20
C ASN A 448 -21.47 14.11 4.53
N PRO A 449 -20.64 13.29 3.87
CA PRO A 449 -19.21 13.23 4.20
C PRO A 449 -18.42 14.43 3.71
N GLY A 450 -19.01 15.30 2.89
CA GLY A 450 -18.33 16.32 2.10
C GLY A 450 -17.63 15.72 0.85
N PHE A 451 -17.90 16.32 -0.29
CA PHE A 451 -17.31 15.91 -1.55
C PHE A 451 -17.02 17.11 -2.45
N VAL A 452 -16.16 16.89 -3.44
CA VAL A 452 -15.89 17.80 -4.56
C VAL A 452 -16.06 17.04 -5.88
N LEU A 453 -16.28 17.77 -6.95
CA LEU A 453 -16.33 17.22 -8.32
C LEU A 453 -14.91 17.09 -8.87
N VAL A 454 -14.72 16.06 -9.70
CA VAL A 454 -13.52 15.87 -10.53
C VAL A 454 -13.45 16.95 -11.61
#